data_bd740839fdda190683bd80d17c60534b
#
_entry.id   bd740839fdda190683bd80d17c60534b
#
_cell.length_a   1.000
_cell.length_b   1.000
_cell.length_c   1.000
_cell.angle_alpha   90.00
_cell.angle_beta   90.00
_cell.angle_gamma   90.00
#
_symmetry.space_group_name_H-M   'P 1'
#
loop_
_entity.id
_entity.type
_entity.pdbx_description
1 polymer ?
#
loop_
_entity_poly.entity_id
_entity_poly.type
_entity_poly.pdbx_seq_one_letter_code
_entity_poly.pdbx_strand_id
1 'polypeptide(L)'
;MRMTIGWTRAGAVAGVLLLGSGTGLAQSFVYPQKGQTPQRQAQDQAECQAWATQQTGINPGMPAAPPPPAQAPQGGVVRGGARGAAVGAVGGAIAGDAGKGAAIGAASGAMIGGMRRRDQVRQQEAEQAQYQQAQAQNMSTFNRAQATCLQARGYSVN
;
A
#
# COMPACT_ATOMS: atom_id res chain seq x y z
N MET A 1 -2.02 -15.82 62.01
CA MET A 1 -1.44 -14.71 61.25
C MET A 1 -1.75 -14.90 59.75
N ARG A 2 -2.75 -14.19 59.25
CA ARG A 2 -3.15 -14.27 57.83
C ARG A 2 -2.65 -13.03 57.13
N MET A 3 -1.72 -13.20 56.22
CA MET A 3 -1.22 -12.12 55.32
C MET A 3 -2.03 -12.10 54.06
N THR A 4 -2.92 -11.10 53.90
CA THR A 4 -3.64 -10.82 52.67
C THR A 4 -2.82 -9.85 51.81
N ILE A 5 -2.28 -10.35 50.69
CA ILE A 5 -1.60 -9.51 49.70
C ILE A 5 -2.65 -8.95 48.72
N GLY A 6 -2.94 -7.66 48.86
CA GLY A 6 -3.80 -6.94 47.94
C GLY A 6 -3.08 -6.65 46.61
N TRP A 7 -3.61 -7.15 45.52
CA TRP A 7 -3.19 -6.79 44.18
C TRP A 7 -3.98 -5.56 43.70
N THR A 8 -3.35 -4.42 43.73
CA THR A 8 -3.83 -3.21 43.06
C THR A 8 -3.57 -3.32 41.56
N ARG A 9 -4.65 -3.50 40.78
CA ARG A 9 -4.65 -3.42 39.33
C ARG A 9 -4.51 -1.95 38.91
N ALA A 10 -3.29 -1.51 38.60
CA ALA A 10 -3.07 -0.27 37.88
C ALA A 10 -3.36 -0.52 36.38
N GLY A 11 -4.55 -0.10 35.95
CA GLY A 11 -4.93 -0.10 34.53
C GLY A 11 -4.20 1.02 33.80
N ALA A 12 -3.16 0.70 33.05
CA ALA A 12 -2.56 1.62 32.09
C ALA A 12 -3.46 1.67 30.85
N VAL A 13 -4.24 2.75 30.74
CA VAL A 13 -4.98 3.08 29.51
C VAL A 13 -3.94 3.66 28.55
N ALA A 14 -3.39 2.83 27.67
CA ALA A 14 -2.57 3.26 26.55
C ALA A 14 -3.50 3.91 25.51
N GLY A 15 -3.57 5.26 25.53
CA GLY A 15 -4.23 6.05 24.49
C GLY A 15 -3.50 5.86 23.16
N VAL A 16 -4.07 5.09 22.25
CA VAL A 16 -3.63 5.01 20.86
C VAL A 16 -4.04 6.31 20.18
N LEU A 17 -3.10 7.25 20.06
CA LEU A 17 -3.18 8.40 19.17
C LEU A 17 -3.12 7.87 17.73
N LEU A 18 -4.30 7.65 17.12
CA LEU A 18 -4.44 7.48 15.68
C LEU A 18 -4.08 8.82 15.01
N LEU A 19 -2.81 8.98 14.66
CA LEU A 19 -2.38 10.00 13.72
C LEU A 19 -2.98 9.60 12.36
N GLY A 20 -4.20 10.07 12.11
CA GLY A 20 -4.81 9.99 10.79
C GLY A 20 -3.94 10.79 9.82
N SER A 21 -3.09 10.10 9.06
CA SER A 21 -2.43 10.67 7.89
C SER A 21 -3.52 10.93 6.86
N GLY A 22 -4.22 12.07 7.02
CA GLY A 22 -5.11 12.59 5.99
C GLY A 22 -4.25 12.84 4.76
N THR A 23 -4.38 11.99 3.75
CA THR A 23 -3.95 12.31 2.40
C THR A 23 -4.73 13.55 1.99
N GLY A 24 -4.11 14.72 2.16
CA GLY A 24 -4.66 15.98 1.71
C GLY A 24 -4.82 15.88 0.20
N LEU A 25 -6.05 15.63 -0.25
CA LEU A 25 -6.43 15.85 -1.64
C LEU A 25 -6.13 17.32 -1.89
N ALA A 26 -5.17 17.59 -2.76
CA ALA A 26 -4.89 18.95 -3.21
C ALA A 26 -6.18 19.48 -3.86
N GLN A 27 -6.96 20.23 -3.10
CA GLN A 27 -8.19 20.86 -3.60
C GLN A 27 -7.75 22.05 -4.41
N SER A 28 -7.93 22.00 -5.72
CA SER A 28 -7.73 23.15 -6.59
C SER A 28 -8.88 24.13 -6.37
N PHE A 29 -8.54 25.33 -5.92
CA PHE A 29 -9.52 26.40 -5.76
C PHE A 29 -9.69 27.14 -7.09
N VAL A 30 -10.94 27.27 -7.53
CA VAL A 30 -11.31 27.92 -8.79
C VAL A 30 -12.01 29.24 -8.50
N TYR A 31 -11.37 30.36 -8.88
CA TYR A 31 -11.91 31.71 -8.67
C TYR A 31 -12.32 32.35 -10.00
N PRO A 32 -13.57 32.85 -10.13
CA PRO A 32 -14.03 33.58 -11.30
C PRO A 32 -13.36 34.94 -11.41
N GLN A 33 -12.72 35.25 -12.56
CA GLN A 33 -12.03 36.52 -12.80
C GLN A 33 -12.91 37.52 -13.57
N LYS A 34 -14.01 37.07 -14.18
CA LYS A 34 -14.85 37.87 -15.06
C LYS A 34 -16.32 37.99 -14.57
N GLY A 35 -16.54 37.83 -13.26
CA GLY A 35 -17.88 37.91 -12.69
C GLY A 35 -18.84 36.79 -13.09
N GLN A 36 -18.30 35.58 -13.39
CA GLN A 36 -19.13 34.41 -13.71
C GLN A 36 -20.02 34.03 -12.52
N THR A 37 -21.28 33.68 -12.83
CA THR A 37 -22.21 33.22 -11.80
C THR A 37 -21.86 31.78 -11.35
N PRO A 38 -22.27 31.36 -10.14
CA PRO A 38 -22.02 30.00 -9.65
C PRO A 38 -22.55 28.91 -10.60
N GLN A 39 -23.69 29.16 -11.23
CA GLN A 39 -24.27 28.21 -12.23
C GLN A 39 -23.36 28.09 -13.45
N ARG A 40 -22.85 29.21 -13.94
CA ARG A 40 -21.91 29.22 -15.08
C ARG A 40 -20.60 28.53 -14.71
N GLN A 41 -20.10 28.78 -13.51
CA GLN A 41 -18.89 28.12 -13.01
C GLN A 41 -19.05 26.60 -12.95
N ALA A 42 -20.19 26.08 -12.44
CA ALA A 42 -20.45 24.65 -12.39
C ALA A 42 -20.50 24.02 -13.81
N GLN A 43 -21.11 24.71 -14.75
CA GLN A 43 -21.19 24.28 -16.15
C GLN A 43 -19.79 24.25 -16.80
N ASP A 44 -19.02 25.33 -16.65
CA ASP A 44 -17.67 25.41 -17.20
C ASP A 44 -16.72 24.35 -16.56
N GLN A 45 -16.88 24.06 -15.28
CA GLN A 45 -16.12 22.98 -14.62
C GLN A 45 -16.47 21.61 -15.21
N ALA A 46 -17.76 21.30 -15.40
CA ALA A 46 -18.18 20.02 -15.97
C ALA A 46 -17.66 19.85 -17.42
N GLU A 47 -17.76 20.88 -18.23
CA GLU A 47 -17.25 20.87 -19.60
C GLU A 47 -15.72 20.72 -19.65
N CYS A 48 -14.98 21.41 -18.77
CA CYS A 48 -13.52 21.27 -18.67
C CYS A 48 -13.10 19.92 -18.13
N GLN A 49 -13.88 19.28 -17.25
CA GLN A 49 -13.65 17.89 -16.83
C GLN A 49 -13.81 16.93 -18.02
N ALA A 50 -14.90 17.05 -18.76
CA ALA A 50 -15.13 16.20 -19.93
C ALA A 50 -14.01 16.37 -20.97
N TRP A 51 -13.61 17.60 -21.24
CA TRP A 51 -12.51 17.90 -22.15
C TRP A 51 -11.18 17.30 -21.65
N ALA A 52 -10.84 17.47 -20.35
CA ALA A 52 -9.63 16.92 -19.76
C ALA A 52 -9.62 15.38 -19.86
N THR A 53 -10.75 14.72 -19.61
CA THR A 53 -10.90 13.27 -19.79
C THR A 53 -10.62 12.85 -21.24
N GLN A 54 -11.14 13.58 -22.22
CA GLN A 54 -10.90 13.30 -23.64
C GLN A 54 -9.44 13.50 -24.04
N GLN A 55 -8.79 14.54 -23.53
CA GLN A 55 -7.40 14.86 -23.86
C GLN A 55 -6.39 13.92 -23.20
N THR A 56 -6.66 13.50 -21.96
CA THR A 56 -5.72 12.69 -21.18
C THR A 56 -6.04 11.19 -21.18
N GLY A 57 -7.25 10.81 -21.57
CA GLY A 57 -7.76 9.45 -21.41
C GLY A 57 -7.98 9.04 -19.96
N ILE A 58 -7.81 9.97 -19.01
CA ILE A 58 -7.91 9.70 -17.57
C ILE A 58 -9.31 10.09 -17.09
N ASN A 59 -10.00 9.14 -16.49
CA ASN A 59 -11.30 9.38 -15.85
C ASN A 59 -11.14 9.32 -14.33
N PRO A 60 -11.23 10.43 -13.60
CA PRO A 60 -11.08 10.42 -12.14
C PRO A 60 -12.19 9.63 -11.42
N GLY A 61 -13.36 9.49 -12.04
CA GLY A 61 -14.46 8.67 -11.52
C GLY A 61 -14.27 7.16 -11.71
N MET A 62 -13.32 6.74 -12.54
CA MET A 62 -12.98 5.33 -12.79
C MET A 62 -11.46 5.14 -12.66
N PRO A 63 -10.92 5.13 -11.44
CA PRO A 63 -9.49 4.90 -11.25
C PRO A 63 -9.10 3.53 -11.84
N ALA A 64 -7.85 3.42 -12.30
CA ALA A 64 -7.32 2.15 -12.77
C ALA A 64 -7.51 1.06 -11.70
N ALA A 65 -7.81 -0.16 -12.13
CA ALA A 65 -7.98 -1.28 -11.21
C ALA A 65 -6.73 -1.44 -10.32
N PRO A 66 -6.92 -1.56 -8.99
CA PRO A 66 -5.79 -1.81 -8.11
C PRO A 66 -5.08 -3.12 -8.49
N PRO A 67 -3.78 -3.24 -8.20
CA PRO A 67 -3.08 -4.50 -8.37
C PRO A 67 -3.85 -5.64 -7.67
N PRO A 68 -3.82 -6.86 -8.19
CA PRO A 68 -4.43 -7.99 -7.51
C PRO A 68 -3.96 -8.07 -6.06
N PRO A 69 -4.85 -8.42 -5.10
CA PRO A 69 -4.44 -8.53 -3.72
C PRO A 69 -3.25 -9.48 -3.60
N ALA A 70 -2.26 -9.03 -2.85
CA ALA A 70 -1.04 -9.78 -2.60
C ALA A 70 -1.39 -11.19 -2.10
N GLN A 71 -1.01 -12.20 -2.87
CA GLN A 71 -1.15 -13.58 -2.41
C GLN A 71 -0.28 -13.75 -1.17
N ALA A 72 -0.90 -14.23 -0.08
CA ALA A 72 -0.16 -14.52 1.15
C ALA A 72 1.05 -15.43 0.82
N PRO A 73 2.27 -15.08 1.27
CA PRO A 73 3.46 -15.86 0.96
C PRO A 73 3.27 -17.30 1.44
N GLN A 74 3.03 -18.21 0.50
CA GLN A 74 2.82 -19.61 0.83
C GLN A 74 4.14 -20.25 1.23
N GLY A 75 4.23 -20.67 2.48
CA GLY A 75 5.22 -21.63 2.92
C GLY A 75 6.49 -21.09 3.60
N GLY A 76 6.80 -19.85 3.60
CA GLY A 76 7.91 -19.21 4.34
C GLY A 76 8.85 -20.12 5.16
N VAL A 77 9.08 -19.75 6.39
CA VAL A 77 10.02 -20.43 7.33
C VAL A 77 9.62 -21.89 7.60
N VAL A 78 8.32 -22.16 7.83
CA VAL A 78 7.85 -23.51 8.20
C VAL A 78 8.03 -24.49 7.06
N ARG A 79 7.61 -24.13 5.85
CA ARG A 79 7.72 -25.02 4.69
C ARG A 79 9.16 -25.19 4.21
N GLY A 80 9.98 -24.13 4.35
CA GLY A 80 11.41 -24.17 4.11
C GLY A 80 12.12 -25.08 5.11
N GLY A 81 11.80 -24.95 6.40
CA GLY A 81 12.32 -25.78 7.46
C GLY A 81 11.94 -27.25 7.31
N ALA A 82 10.67 -27.55 7.02
CA ALA A 82 10.21 -28.93 6.82
C ALA A 82 10.90 -29.61 5.62
N ARG A 83 11.05 -28.92 4.49
CA ARG A 83 11.76 -29.44 3.32
C ARG A 83 13.26 -29.61 3.60
N GLY A 84 13.88 -28.65 4.28
CA GLY A 84 15.27 -28.72 4.69
C GLY A 84 15.53 -29.86 5.67
N ALA A 85 14.62 -30.09 6.63
CA ALA A 85 14.69 -31.23 7.55
C ALA A 85 14.65 -32.58 6.82
N ALA A 86 13.74 -32.73 5.88
CA ALA A 86 13.61 -33.99 5.10
C ALA A 86 14.89 -34.27 4.30
N VAL A 87 15.41 -33.28 3.58
CA VAL A 87 16.67 -33.45 2.80
C VAL A 87 17.87 -33.68 3.73
N GLY A 88 17.93 -32.93 4.84
CA GLY A 88 18.98 -33.07 5.83
C GLY A 88 18.97 -34.42 6.57
N ALA A 89 17.79 -34.99 6.81
CA ALA A 89 17.65 -36.31 7.42
C ALA A 89 18.22 -37.42 6.51
N VAL A 90 17.96 -37.33 5.20
CA VAL A 90 18.50 -38.29 4.22
C VAL A 90 20.03 -38.22 4.15
N GLY A 91 20.58 -37.01 4.03
CA GLY A 91 22.04 -36.78 4.04
C GLY A 91 22.70 -37.19 5.36
N GLY A 92 22.05 -36.91 6.49
CA GLY A 92 22.52 -37.26 7.83
C GLY A 92 22.48 -38.77 8.09
N ALA A 93 21.49 -39.50 7.52
CA ALA A 93 21.42 -40.95 7.62
C ALA A 93 22.61 -41.63 6.92
N ILE A 94 23.04 -41.08 5.79
CA ILE A 94 24.24 -41.56 5.07
C ILE A 94 25.52 -41.32 5.88
N ALA A 95 25.57 -40.20 6.61
CA ALA A 95 26.69 -39.81 7.47
C ALA A 95 26.65 -40.42 8.90
N GLY A 96 25.64 -41.23 9.21
CA GLY A 96 25.49 -41.92 10.48
C GLY A 96 24.68 -41.21 11.56
N ASP A 97 24.14 -39.99 11.30
CA ASP A 97 23.32 -39.26 12.26
C ASP A 97 22.21 -38.46 11.57
N ALA A 98 21.09 -39.12 11.29
CA ALA A 98 19.91 -38.52 10.65
C ALA A 98 19.32 -37.37 11.45
N GLY A 99 19.40 -37.40 12.80
CA GLY A 99 18.85 -36.39 13.67
C GLY A 99 19.59 -35.04 13.55
N LYS A 100 20.92 -35.09 13.58
CA LYS A 100 21.74 -33.88 13.37
C LYS A 100 21.58 -33.33 11.95
N GLY A 101 21.53 -34.20 10.94
CA GLY A 101 21.29 -33.78 9.56
C GLY A 101 19.95 -33.09 9.39
N ALA A 102 18.88 -33.60 9.99
CA ALA A 102 17.56 -32.99 9.98
C ALA A 102 17.54 -31.61 10.67
N ALA A 103 18.20 -31.49 11.82
CA ALA A 103 18.26 -30.23 12.55
C ALA A 103 18.99 -29.12 11.77
N ILE A 104 20.13 -29.43 11.18
CA ILE A 104 20.90 -28.50 10.34
C ILE A 104 20.11 -28.14 9.08
N GLY A 105 19.50 -29.13 8.42
CA GLY A 105 18.67 -28.91 7.25
C GLY A 105 17.43 -28.08 7.53
N ALA A 106 16.77 -28.28 8.70
CA ALA A 106 15.63 -27.47 9.13
C ALA A 106 16.04 -26.00 9.35
N ALA A 107 17.16 -25.76 10.01
CA ALA A 107 17.63 -24.42 10.29
C ALA A 107 17.99 -23.65 9.00
N SER A 108 18.76 -24.26 8.10
CA SER A 108 19.13 -23.66 6.83
C SER A 108 17.92 -23.44 5.90
N GLY A 109 17.03 -24.43 5.83
CA GLY A 109 15.78 -24.33 5.06
C GLY A 109 14.83 -23.26 5.57
N ALA A 110 14.75 -23.06 6.90
CA ALA A 110 13.98 -22.00 7.52
C ALA A 110 14.54 -20.62 7.17
N MET A 111 15.86 -20.45 7.19
CA MET A 111 16.52 -19.19 6.82
C MET A 111 16.26 -18.84 5.36
N ILE A 112 16.45 -19.78 4.44
CA ILE A 112 16.19 -19.58 3.00
C ILE A 112 14.71 -19.27 2.75
N GLY A 113 13.80 -19.99 3.41
CA GLY A 113 12.36 -19.74 3.33
C GLY A 113 11.97 -18.37 3.86
N GLY A 114 12.62 -17.90 4.92
CA GLY A 114 12.45 -16.57 5.49
C GLY A 114 12.91 -15.45 4.55
N MET A 115 14.08 -15.61 3.91
CA MET A 115 14.58 -14.66 2.92
C MET A 115 13.64 -14.52 1.72
N ARG A 116 13.22 -15.65 1.14
CA ARG A 116 12.27 -15.65 0.01
C ARG A 116 10.95 -14.95 0.35
N ARG A 117 10.46 -15.15 1.59
CA ARG A 117 9.26 -14.46 2.05
C ARG A 117 9.46 -12.95 2.11
N ARG A 118 10.60 -12.49 2.62
CA ARG A 118 10.93 -11.05 2.67
C ARG A 118 11.01 -10.43 1.27
N ASP A 119 11.60 -11.15 0.32
CA ASP A 119 11.72 -10.67 -1.06
C ASP A 119 10.36 -10.55 -1.73
N GLN A 120 9.45 -11.52 -1.51
CA GLN A 120 8.08 -11.45 -1.99
C GLN A 120 7.31 -10.26 -1.40
N VAL A 121 7.44 -10.02 -0.09
CA VAL A 121 6.80 -8.85 0.56
C VAL A 121 7.34 -7.55 -0.02
N ARG A 122 8.66 -7.42 -0.20
CA ARG A 122 9.26 -6.22 -0.81
C ARG A 122 8.80 -5.98 -2.24
N GLN A 123 8.65 -7.03 -3.04
CA GLN A 123 8.12 -6.92 -4.40
C GLN A 123 6.69 -6.40 -4.38
N GLN A 124 5.83 -6.94 -3.52
CA GLN A 124 4.44 -6.49 -3.38
C GLN A 124 4.34 -5.02 -2.91
N GLU A 125 5.18 -4.63 -1.95
CA GLU A 125 5.26 -3.23 -1.50
C GLU A 125 5.72 -2.30 -2.63
N ALA A 126 6.69 -2.72 -3.43
CA ALA A 126 7.17 -1.97 -4.58
C ALA A 126 6.09 -1.82 -5.66
N GLU A 127 5.34 -2.87 -5.97
CA GLU A 127 4.21 -2.83 -6.91
C GLU A 127 3.11 -1.88 -6.44
N GLN A 128 2.76 -1.92 -5.15
CA GLN A 128 1.79 -1.00 -4.58
C GLN A 128 2.28 0.45 -4.61
N ALA A 129 3.56 0.69 -4.31
CA ALA A 129 4.14 2.02 -4.37
C ALA A 129 4.14 2.57 -5.81
N GLN A 130 4.49 1.76 -6.78
CA GLN A 130 4.42 2.13 -8.21
C GLN A 130 2.99 2.45 -8.65
N TYR A 131 2.01 1.64 -8.23
CA TYR A 131 0.61 1.91 -8.51
C TYR A 131 0.15 3.25 -7.94
N GLN A 132 0.49 3.55 -6.69
CA GLN A 132 0.15 4.83 -6.06
C GLN A 132 0.81 6.02 -6.77
N GLN A 133 2.08 5.87 -7.17
CA GLN A 133 2.78 6.90 -7.95
C GLN A 133 2.13 7.13 -9.31
N ALA A 134 1.77 6.07 -10.02
CA ALA A 134 1.08 6.17 -11.31
C ALA A 134 -0.29 6.86 -11.16
N GLN A 135 -1.05 6.54 -10.12
CA GLN A 135 -2.30 7.20 -9.80
C GLN A 135 -2.12 8.69 -9.53
N ALA A 136 -1.11 9.06 -8.75
CA ALA A 136 -0.80 10.45 -8.45
C ALA A 136 -0.39 11.24 -9.72
N GLN A 137 0.43 10.63 -10.59
CA GLN A 137 0.82 11.23 -11.87
C GLN A 137 -0.38 11.41 -12.81
N ASN A 138 -1.25 10.41 -12.92
CA ASN A 138 -2.47 10.49 -13.71
C ASN A 138 -3.35 11.62 -13.22
N MET A 139 -3.59 11.70 -11.90
CA MET A 139 -4.40 12.76 -11.32
C MET A 139 -3.78 14.15 -11.54
N SER A 140 -2.46 14.29 -11.40
CA SER A 140 -1.77 15.56 -11.66
C SER A 140 -1.88 15.99 -13.13
N THR A 141 -1.79 15.06 -14.06
CA THR A 141 -1.94 15.30 -15.49
C THR A 141 -3.37 15.74 -15.82
N PHE A 142 -4.36 15.06 -15.29
CA PHE A 142 -5.77 15.41 -15.44
C PHE A 142 -6.06 16.81 -14.87
N ASN A 143 -5.62 17.08 -13.64
CA ASN A 143 -5.83 18.39 -12.99
C ASN A 143 -5.17 19.52 -13.78
N ARG A 144 -3.97 19.31 -14.35
CA ARG A 144 -3.31 20.28 -15.21
C ARG A 144 -4.11 20.57 -16.47
N ALA A 145 -4.63 19.54 -17.14
CA ALA A 145 -5.48 19.72 -18.33
C ALA A 145 -6.75 20.50 -17.96
N GLN A 146 -7.43 20.13 -16.89
CA GLN A 146 -8.63 20.83 -16.43
C GLN A 146 -8.34 22.29 -16.07
N ALA A 147 -7.24 22.55 -15.35
CA ALA A 147 -6.83 23.91 -14.99
C ALA A 147 -6.58 24.77 -16.25
N THR A 148 -5.90 24.22 -17.25
CA THR A 148 -5.65 24.93 -18.52
C THR A 148 -6.95 25.32 -19.21
N CYS A 149 -7.94 24.43 -19.27
CA CYS A 149 -9.26 24.71 -19.84
C CYS A 149 -9.98 25.84 -19.06
N LEU A 150 -9.98 25.76 -17.72
CA LEU A 150 -10.63 26.77 -16.86
C LEU A 150 -9.94 28.14 -16.98
N GLN A 151 -8.62 28.18 -17.06
CA GLN A 151 -7.87 29.43 -17.27
C GLN A 151 -8.23 30.09 -18.61
N ALA A 152 -8.37 29.30 -19.68
CA ALA A 152 -8.82 29.83 -20.96
C ALA A 152 -10.23 30.45 -20.90
N ARG A 153 -11.09 29.98 -19.99
CA ARG A 153 -12.42 30.55 -19.74
C ARG A 153 -12.44 31.73 -18.75
N GLY A 154 -11.27 32.11 -18.21
CA GLY A 154 -11.13 33.25 -17.32
C GLY A 154 -11.35 32.92 -15.85
N TYR A 155 -10.94 31.73 -15.43
CA TYR A 155 -10.83 31.35 -14.01
C TYR A 155 -9.38 31.34 -13.57
N SER A 156 -9.13 31.67 -12.32
CA SER A 156 -7.85 31.45 -11.65
C SER A 156 -7.93 30.10 -10.93
N VAL A 157 -6.96 29.23 -11.15
CA VAL A 157 -6.88 27.90 -10.53
C VAL A 157 -5.54 27.82 -9.80
N ASN A 158 -5.59 27.59 -8.46
CA ASN A 158 -4.44 27.42 -7.58
C ASN A 158 -4.41 26.03 -6.97
#